data_de4c643d2ec1d040769a6290c02d6d56
#
_entry.id   de4c643d2ec1d040769a6290c02d6d56
#
_cell.length_a   1.000
_cell.length_b   1.000
_cell.length_c   1.000
_cell.angle_alpha   90.00
_cell.angle_beta   90.00
_cell.angle_gamma   90.00
#
_symmetry.space_group_name_H-M   'P 1'
#
loop_
_entity.id
_entity.type
_entity.pdbx_description
1 polymer ?
#
loop_
_entity_poly.entity_id
_entity_poly.type
_entity_poly.pdbx_seq_one_letter_code
_entity_poly.pdbx_strand_id
1 'polypeptide(L)'
;ITFLEADGAKCLPCKFPAAHEPVILPQSDIVLAVAGLSALYRPLGEVCFRAELAIEAWNRDVCEYGDAAYPKEGKRLLKEVLISKDTSLTPELLAWLLGSENGARKDISGRSFFVVLNQAGTLGRREDGRKVLDILKHSYGIQGILTSFSGTERNRE
;
A
#
# COMPACT_ATOMS: atom_id res chain seq x y z
N ILE A 1 -20.89 13.83 -5.13
CA ILE A 1 -19.70 13.18 -4.54
C ILE A 1 -18.50 14.05 -4.89
N THR A 2 -17.73 14.46 -3.88
CA THR A 2 -16.51 15.24 -4.04
C THR A 2 -15.32 14.36 -3.71
N PHE A 3 -14.31 14.34 -4.59
CA PHE A 3 -13.02 13.68 -4.34
C PHE A 3 -11.98 14.75 -4.05
N LEU A 4 -11.21 14.54 -2.99
CA LEU A 4 -10.12 15.42 -2.59
C LEU A 4 -8.84 14.60 -2.49
N GLU A 5 -7.77 15.10 -3.10
CA GLU A 5 -6.43 14.56 -2.89
C GLU A 5 -5.90 15.08 -1.56
N ALA A 6 -5.66 14.17 -0.61
CA ALA A 6 -5.13 14.52 0.70
C ALA A 6 -3.59 14.62 0.66
N ASP A 7 -2.94 13.60 0.11
CA ASP A 7 -1.49 13.47 0.13
C ASP A 7 -0.93 12.85 -1.16
N GLY A 8 -0.03 13.57 -1.82
CA GLY A 8 0.68 13.09 -3.01
C GLY A 8 1.85 12.16 -2.68
N ALA A 9 2.21 11.28 -3.62
CA ALA A 9 3.33 10.36 -3.54
C ALA A 9 4.57 10.83 -4.33
N LYS A 10 4.67 12.10 -4.71
CA LYS A 10 5.75 12.67 -5.54
C LYS A 10 6.02 11.86 -6.81
N CYS A 11 4.98 11.51 -7.54
CA CYS A 11 5.04 10.71 -8.77
C CYS A 11 5.59 9.29 -8.58
N LEU A 12 5.76 8.80 -7.35
CA LEU A 12 6.09 7.41 -7.07
C LEU A 12 4.83 6.55 -6.96
N PRO A 13 4.91 5.24 -7.28
CA PRO A 13 3.73 4.38 -7.28
C PRO A 13 3.18 4.04 -5.90
N CYS A 14 3.93 4.23 -4.84
CA CYS A 14 3.43 4.12 -3.47
C CYS A 14 4.14 5.10 -2.52
N LYS A 15 3.61 5.21 -1.29
CA LYS A 15 4.21 6.04 -0.24
C LYS A 15 3.97 5.42 1.14
N PHE A 16 4.77 5.85 2.10
CA PHE A 16 4.52 5.66 3.52
C PHE A 16 4.21 7.02 4.19
N PRO A 17 3.21 7.11 5.07
CA PRO A 17 2.83 8.39 5.68
C PRO A 17 3.88 8.90 6.66
N ALA A 18 4.09 10.21 6.69
CA ALA A 18 4.85 10.87 7.75
C ALA A 18 4.03 10.99 9.04
N ALA A 19 4.64 11.51 10.12
CA ALA A 19 3.97 11.65 11.41
C ALA A 19 2.69 12.50 11.34
N HIS A 20 2.66 13.53 10.48
CA HIS A 20 1.53 14.43 10.26
C HIS A 20 0.59 14.01 9.11
N GLU A 21 0.82 12.88 8.50
CA GLU A 21 0.01 12.32 7.41
C GLU A 21 -0.67 11.00 7.84
N PRO A 22 -1.78 10.65 7.22
CA PRO A 22 -2.50 11.37 6.17
C PRO A 22 -3.26 12.60 6.70
N VAL A 23 -3.38 13.65 5.87
CA VAL A 23 -4.21 14.82 6.20
C VAL A 23 -5.64 14.53 5.77
N ILE A 24 -6.42 13.94 6.66
CA ILE A 24 -7.81 13.59 6.39
C ILE A 24 -8.73 14.71 6.87
N LEU A 25 -9.55 15.25 5.98
CA LEU A 25 -10.52 16.27 6.36
C LEU A 25 -11.58 15.70 7.31
N PRO A 26 -11.99 16.47 8.33
CA PRO A 26 -13.00 16.00 9.30
C PRO A 26 -14.30 15.55 8.66
N GLN A 27 -14.70 16.16 7.53
CA GLN A 27 -15.94 15.88 6.80
C GLN A 27 -15.85 14.68 5.84
N SER A 28 -14.68 14.02 5.76
CA SER A 28 -14.52 12.86 4.90
C SER A 28 -15.22 11.63 5.49
N ASP A 29 -16.08 11.00 4.72
CA ASP A 29 -16.77 9.75 5.10
C ASP A 29 -15.95 8.52 4.71
N ILE A 30 -15.19 8.64 3.62
CA ILE A 30 -14.46 7.53 3.01
C ILE A 30 -13.01 7.96 2.74
N VAL A 31 -12.08 7.08 3.04
CA VAL A 31 -10.66 7.22 2.70
C VAL A 31 -10.28 6.17 1.67
N LEU A 32 -9.67 6.61 0.57
CA LEU A 32 -9.14 5.73 -0.47
C LEU A 32 -7.61 5.78 -0.46
N ALA A 33 -6.97 4.66 -0.16
CA ALA A 33 -5.53 4.52 -0.34
C ALA A 33 -5.25 4.01 -1.77
N VAL A 34 -4.40 4.72 -2.50
CA VAL A 34 -4.07 4.38 -3.89
C VAL A 34 -2.62 3.96 -4.01
N ALA A 35 -2.35 2.83 -4.66
CA ALA A 35 -1.01 2.38 -4.98
C ALA A 35 -0.92 1.85 -6.42
N GLY A 36 0.22 2.08 -7.07
CA GLY A 36 0.49 1.58 -8.41
C GLY A 36 1.17 0.20 -8.39
N LEU A 37 0.62 -0.77 -9.10
CA LEU A 37 1.18 -2.13 -9.22
C LEU A 37 2.55 -2.17 -9.93
N SER A 38 2.95 -1.08 -10.57
CA SER A 38 4.31 -0.94 -11.13
C SER A 38 5.41 -0.89 -10.05
N ALA A 39 5.03 -0.72 -8.79
CA ALA A 39 5.94 -0.78 -7.65
C ALA A 39 6.44 -2.19 -7.35
N LEU A 40 5.63 -3.22 -7.64
CA LEU A 40 5.96 -4.61 -7.29
C LEU A 40 7.25 -5.10 -7.95
N TYR A 41 8.00 -5.85 -7.16
CA TYR A 41 9.28 -6.47 -7.52
C TYR A 41 10.42 -5.49 -7.86
N ARG A 42 10.26 -4.22 -7.46
CA ARG A 42 11.31 -3.21 -7.55
C ARG A 42 11.84 -2.83 -6.17
N PRO A 43 13.07 -2.29 -6.08
CA PRO A 43 13.62 -1.84 -4.80
C PRO A 43 12.72 -0.82 -4.10
N LEU A 44 12.47 -1.02 -2.82
CA LEU A 44 11.57 -0.17 -2.01
C LEU A 44 11.96 1.31 -2.07
N GLY A 45 13.26 1.59 -2.04
CA GLY A 45 13.79 2.96 -2.10
C GLY A 45 13.52 3.69 -3.42
N GLU A 46 13.26 2.95 -4.51
CA GLU A 46 12.96 3.53 -5.83
C GLU A 46 11.46 3.79 -6.05
N VAL A 47 10.60 3.04 -5.37
CA VAL A 47 9.16 3.02 -5.66
C VAL A 47 8.28 3.56 -4.54
N CYS A 48 8.81 3.72 -3.34
CA CYS A 48 8.07 4.19 -2.19
C CYS A 48 8.56 5.56 -1.73
N PHE A 49 7.70 6.56 -1.82
CA PHE A 49 8.01 7.85 -1.21
C PHE A 49 8.09 7.70 0.32
N ARG A 50 9.18 8.15 0.92
CA ARG A 50 9.54 7.94 2.33
C ARG A 50 9.76 6.47 2.70
N ALA A 51 10.47 5.75 1.84
CA ALA A 51 10.88 4.37 2.09
C ALA A 51 11.61 4.21 3.44
N GLU A 52 12.36 5.21 3.88
CA GLU A 52 13.07 5.22 5.17
C GLU A 52 12.12 5.03 6.35
N LEU A 53 10.98 5.73 6.35
CA LEU A 53 9.98 5.63 7.40
C LEU A 53 9.29 4.25 7.39
N ALA A 54 9.05 3.70 6.18
CA ALA A 54 8.50 2.36 6.03
C ALA A 54 9.47 1.31 6.60
N ILE A 55 10.75 1.42 6.28
CA ILE A 55 11.80 0.52 6.76
C ILE A 55 11.92 0.58 8.29
N GLU A 56 11.93 1.78 8.85
CA GLU A 56 12.00 1.97 10.30
C GLU A 56 10.79 1.36 11.00
N ALA A 57 9.58 1.63 10.50
CA ALA A 57 8.34 1.09 11.06
C ALA A 57 8.30 -0.44 10.97
N TRP A 58 8.60 -1.01 9.81
CA TRP A 58 8.64 -2.46 9.62
C TRP A 58 9.65 -3.13 10.55
N ASN A 59 10.90 -2.66 10.55
CA ASN A 59 11.97 -3.27 11.33
C ASN A 59 11.71 -3.17 12.84
N ARG A 60 11.08 -2.08 13.29
CA ARG A 60 10.60 -1.95 14.67
C ARG A 60 9.52 -3.00 14.99
N ASP A 61 8.50 -3.10 14.15
CA ASP A 61 7.39 -4.05 14.34
C ASP A 61 7.91 -5.50 14.41
N VAL A 62 8.87 -5.86 13.55
CA VAL A 62 9.53 -7.18 13.56
C VAL A 62 10.30 -7.40 14.85
N CYS A 63 11.05 -6.40 15.34
CA CYS A 63 11.86 -6.52 16.55
C CYS A 63 11.01 -6.55 17.83
N GLU A 64 9.91 -5.76 17.89
CA GLU A 64 9.11 -5.61 19.10
C GLU A 64 8.05 -6.72 19.27
N TYR A 65 7.45 -7.14 18.18
CA TYR A 65 6.27 -8.02 18.21
C TYR A 65 6.53 -9.42 17.63
N GLY A 66 7.60 -9.60 16.87
CA GLY A 66 7.93 -10.87 16.23
C GLY A 66 6.73 -11.51 15.54
N ASP A 67 6.44 -12.78 15.89
CA ASP A 67 5.30 -13.54 15.34
C ASP A 67 3.90 -12.96 15.68
N ALA A 68 3.77 -12.05 16.64
CA ALA A 68 2.48 -11.53 17.10
C ALA A 68 1.98 -10.32 16.28
N ALA A 69 2.88 -9.61 15.58
CA ALA A 69 2.56 -8.40 14.83
C ALA A 69 1.75 -8.66 13.54
N TYR A 70 1.67 -9.91 13.10
CA TYR A 70 1.03 -10.26 11.83
C TYR A 70 -0.14 -11.22 12.03
N PRO A 71 -1.23 -11.08 11.25
CA PRO A 71 -2.33 -12.04 11.25
C PRO A 71 -1.84 -13.44 10.92
N LYS A 72 -2.41 -14.45 11.60
CA LYS A 72 -1.92 -15.85 11.59
C LYS A 72 -1.76 -16.48 10.20
N GLU A 73 -2.51 -16.03 9.20
CA GLU A 73 -2.49 -16.58 7.84
C GLU A 73 -1.41 -16.00 6.93
N GLY A 74 -0.94 -14.76 7.19
CA GLY A 74 0.21 -14.14 6.51
C GLY A 74 1.59 -14.54 7.08
N LYS A 75 1.60 -15.21 8.25
CA LYS A 75 2.80 -15.53 9.06
C LYS A 75 3.88 -16.37 8.37
N ARG A 76 3.56 -17.05 7.29
CA ARG A 76 4.48 -18.06 6.72
C ARG A 76 5.52 -17.48 5.76
N LEU A 77 5.35 -16.25 5.27
CA LEU A 77 6.18 -15.67 4.20
C LEU A 77 7.14 -14.57 4.63
N LEU A 78 6.92 -13.93 5.78
CA LEU A 78 7.71 -12.75 6.18
C LEU A 78 8.41 -12.91 7.54
N LYS A 79 8.67 -14.16 7.97
CA LYS A 79 9.39 -14.42 9.22
C LYS A 79 10.78 -13.76 9.21
N GLU A 80 10.96 -12.82 10.14
CA GLU A 80 12.27 -12.37 10.62
C GLU A 80 13.18 -11.66 9.61
N VAL A 81 12.65 -11.09 8.52
CA VAL A 81 13.51 -10.39 7.57
C VAL A 81 13.44 -8.89 7.79
N LEU A 82 14.52 -8.30 8.29
CA LEU A 82 14.73 -6.87 8.27
C LEU A 82 14.78 -6.41 6.81
N ILE A 83 14.08 -5.31 6.52
CA ILE A 83 14.07 -4.73 5.18
C ILE A 83 15.01 -3.53 5.07
N SER A 84 15.42 -3.23 3.84
CA SER A 84 16.26 -2.10 3.47
C SER A 84 15.70 -1.40 2.23
N LYS A 85 16.38 -0.35 1.77
CA LYS A 85 16.03 0.33 0.50
C LYS A 85 16.11 -0.59 -0.71
N ASP A 86 16.99 -1.58 -0.69
CA ASP A 86 17.21 -2.54 -1.78
C ASP A 86 16.24 -3.73 -1.72
N THR A 87 15.45 -3.82 -0.64
CA THR A 87 14.44 -4.88 -0.52
C THR A 87 13.40 -4.74 -1.62
N SER A 88 13.17 -5.83 -2.35
CA SER A 88 12.15 -5.89 -3.38
C SER A 88 10.75 -5.78 -2.77
N LEU A 89 9.92 -4.88 -3.29
CA LEU A 89 8.53 -4.71 -2.83
C LEU A 89 7.68 -5.90 -3.26
N THR A 90 7.39 -6.81 -2.34
CA THR A 90 6.52 -7.96 -2.59
C THR A 90 5.04 -7.62 -2.40
N PRO A 91 4.09 -8.46 -2.87
CA PRO A 91 2.67 -8.29 -2.59
C PRO A 91 2.36 -8.19 -1.09
N GLU A 92 3.05 -8.96 -0.25
CA GLU A 92 2.88 -8.97 1.19
C GLU A 92 3.33 -7.64 1.82
N LEU A 93 4.51 -7.15 1.41
CA LEU A 93 5.03 -5.87 1.89
C LEU A 93 4.16 -4.69 1.43
N LEU A 94 3.64 -4.73 0.19
CA LEU A 94 2.68 -3.72 -0.30
C LEU A 94 1.37 -3.78 0.49
N ALA A 95 0.85 -4.98 0.79
CA ALA A 95 -0.34 -5.13 1.61
C ALA A 95 -0.12 -4.58 3.04
N TRP A 96 1.06 -4.77 3.63
CA TRP A 96 1.41 -4.17 4.91
C TRP A 96 1.48 -2.64 4.83
N LEU A 97 2.13 -2.07 3.81
CA LEU A 97 2.18 -0.61 3.61
C LEU A 97 0.79 0.02 3.55
N LEU A 98 -0.18 -0.70 2.97
CA LEU A 98 -1.55 -0.21 2.78
C LEU A 98 -2.47 -0.54 3.97
N GLY A 99 -2.26 -1.68 4.64
CA GLY A 99 -3.20 -2.23 5.62
C GLY A 99 -2.82 -2.00 7.09
N SER A 100 -1.53 -1.76 7.37
CA SER A 100 -1.08 -1.56 8.75
C SER A 100 -1.53 -0.20 9.31
N GLU A 101 -1.65 -0.13 10.63
CA GLU A 101 -2.02 1.11 11.33
C GLU A 101 -0.91 2.17 11.29
N ASN A 102 0.32 1.77 10.99
CA ASN A 102 1.45 2.68 10.75
C ASN A 102 1.52 3.13 9.28
N GLY A 103 0.86 2.40 8.36
CA GLY A 103 0.83 2.64 6.93
C GLY A 103 -0.32 3.55 6.48
N ALA A 104 -0.84 3.28 5.29
CA ALA A 104 -1.90 4.12 4.70
C ALA A 104 -3.21 4.14 5.51
N ARG A 105 -3.43 3.16 6.39
CA ARG A 105 -4.57 3.09 7.29
C ARG A 105 -4.45 3.96 8.54
N LYS A 106 -3.34 4.64 8.73
CA LYS A 106 -3.11 5.49 9.88
C LYS A 106 -4.19 6.59 10.01
N ASP A 107 -4.64 6.85 11.24
CA ASP A 107 -5.53 7.96 11.63
C ASP A 107 -6.88 8.03 10.87
N ILE A 108 -7.38 6.92 10.32
CA ILE A 108 -8.69 6.89 9.61
C ILE A 108 -9.88 7.16 10.54
N SER A 109 -9.71 7.05 11.86
CA SER A 109 -10.70 7.47 12.88
C SER A 109 -12.14 6.92 12.65
N GLY A 110 -12.25 5.62 12.35
CA GLY A 110 -13.53 4.95 12.14
C GLY A 110 -14.22 5.21 10.80
N ARG A 111 -13.58 5.92 9.88
CA ARG A 111 -14.08 6.11 8.51
C ARG A 111 -14.02 4.82 7.71
N SER A 112 -14.86 4.71 6.69
CA SER A 112 -14.74 3.64 5.71
C SER A 112 -13.41 3.76 4.95
N PHE A 113 -12.64 2.67 4.89
CA PHE A 113 -11.32 2.65 4.25
C PHE A 113 -11.29 1.59 3.15
N PHE A 114 -10.84 1.99 1.97
CA PHE A 114 -10.70 1.11 0.81
C PHE A 114 -9.36 1.31 0.11
N VAL A 115 -8.93 0.28 -0.61
CA VAL A 115 -7.69 0.31 -1.39
C VAL A 115 -7.99 0.28 -2.89
N VAL A 116 -7.31 1.13 -3.64
CA VAL A 116 -7.32 1.13 -5.10
C VAL A 116 -5.92 0.78 -5.60
N LEU A 117 -5.79 -0.39 -6.23
CA LEU A 117 -4.55 -0.80 -6.89
C LEU A 117 -4.63 -0.45 -8.38
N ASN A 118 -3.87 0.56 -8.76
CA ASN A 118 -3.85 1.08 -10.12
C ASN A 118 -2.79 0.37 -10.99
N GLN A 119 -2.82 0.63 -12.30
CA GLN A 119 -1.87 0.10 -13.29
C GLN A 119 -1.97 -1.43 -13.52
N ALA A 120 -3.15 -2.02 -13.34
CA ALA A 120 -3.44 -3.44 -13.61
C ALA A 120 -3.58 -3.76 -15.11
N GLY A 121 -2.82 -3.09 -15.98
CA GLY A 121 -2.96 -3.21 -17.44
C GLY A 121 -2.49 -4.56 -18.03
N THR A 122 -1.58 -5.28 -17.36
CA THR A 122 -1.08 -6.58 -17.80
C THR A 122 -1.69 -7.73 -16.99
N LEU A 123 -1.68 -8.95 -17.54
CA LEU A 123 -2.18 -10.14 -16.85
C LEU A 123 -1.41 -10.38 -15.55
N GLY A 124 -0.08 -10.34 -15.57
CA GLY A 124 0.76 -10.54 -14.39
C GLY A 124 0.45 -9.53 -13.28
N ARG A 125 0.32 -8.23 -13.62
CA ARG A 125 -0.06 -7.20 -12.62
C ARG A 125 -1.46 -7.43 -12.03
N ARG A 126 -2.40 -7.95 -12.82
CA ARG A 126 -3.73 -8.31 -12.31
C ARG A 126 -3.66 -9.47 -11.32
N GLU A 127 -2.86 -10.48 -11.61
CA GLU A 127 -2.64 -11.62 -10.71
C GLU A 127 -1.99 -11.18 -9.41
N ASP A 128 -0.92 -10.40 -9.49
CA ASP A 128 -0.26 -9.86 -8.30
C ASP A 128 -1.16 -8.91 -7.51
N GLY A 129 -1.92 -8.06 -8.19
CA GLY A 129 -2.89 -7.19 -7.54
C GLY A 129 -3.99 -7.97 -6.81
N ARG A 130 -4.46 -9.11 -7.35
CA ARG A 130 -5.39 -10.00 -6.65
C ARG A 130 -4.76 -10.58 -5.38
N LYS A 131 -3.48 -11.00 -5.43
CA LYS A 131 -2.77 -11.47 -4.23
C LYS A 131 -2.73 -10.40 -3.14
N VAL A 132 -2.41 -9.16 -3.51
CA VAL A 132 -2.42 -8.03 -2.56
C VAL A 132 -3.81 -7.83 -1.96
N LEU A 133 -4.87 -7.83 -2.79
CA LEU A 133 -6.25 -7.66 -2.31
C LEU A 133 -6.70 -8.81 -1.41
N ASP A 134 -6.31 -10.04 -1.71
CA ASP A 134 -6.60 -11.21 -0.88
C ASP A 134 -5.93 -11.09 0.50
N ILE A 135 -4.66 -10.67 0.54
CA ILE A 135 -3.96 -10.41 1.80
C ILE A 135 -4.65 -9.29 2.58
N LEU A 136 -4.98 -8.17 1.94
CA LEU A 136 -5.69 -7.05 2.58
C LEU A 136 -7.03 -7.48 3.18
N LYS A 137 -7.80 -8.29 2.44
CA LYS A 137 -9.09 -8.80 2.90
C LYS A 137 -8.95 -9.74 4.08
N HIS A 138 -8.07 -10.74 4.00
CA HIS A 138 -7.98 -11.79 5.01
C HIS A 138 -7.19 -11.35 6.25
N SER A 139 -6.14 -10.54 6.07
CA SER A 139 -5.26 -10.14 7.16
C SER A 139 -5.67 -8.84 7.84
N TYR A 140 -6.30 -7.92 7.10
CA TYR A 140 -6.62 -6.57 7.60
C TYR A 140 -8.12 -6.24 7.54
N GLY A 141 -8.96 -7.10 6.96
CA GLY A 141 -10.39 -6.86 6.77
C GLY A 141 -10.69 -5.72 5.79
N ILE A 142 -9.75 -5.39 4.90
CA ILE A 142 -9.82 -4.26 3.98
C ILE A 142 -10.27 -4.73 2.62
N GLN A 143 -11.25 -4.03 2.04
CA GLN A 143 -11.69 -4.24 0.67
C GLN A 143 -10.95 -3.30 -0.29
N GLY A 144 -10.80 -3.74 -1.54
CA GLY A 144 -10.18 -2.91 -2.56
C GLY A 144 -10.56 -3.35 -3.97
N ILE A 145 -10.10 -2.58 -4.94
CA ILE A 145 -10.35 -2.80 -6.36
C ILE A 145 -9.07 -2.68 -7.18
N LEU A 146 -9.06 -3.34 -8.33
CA LEU A 146 -8.03 -3.18 -9.37
C LEU A 146 -8.53 -2.21 -10.42
N THR A 147 -7.67 -1.28 -10.82
CA THR A 147 -7.95 -0.35 -11.91
C THR A 147 -6.83 -0.36 -12.95
N SER A 148 -7.20 -0.12 -14.20
CA SER A 148 -6.25 0.12 -15.28
C SER A 148 -6.76 1.26 -16.15
N PHE A 149 -5.89 2.19 -16.49
CA PHE A 149 -6.16 3.13 -17.56
C PHE A 149 -5.81 2.46 -18.88
N SER A 150 -6.80 2.13 -19.70
CA SER A 150 -6.59 1.96 -21.12
C SER A 150 -6.59 3.37 -21.71
N GLY A 151 -5.41 3.96 -21.86
CA GLY A 151 -5.28 5.17 -22.67
C GLY A 151 -5.72 4.81 -24.09
N THR A 152 -6.83 5.33 -24.55
CA THR A 152 -7.05 5.51 -25.98
C THR A 152 -5.91 6.39 -26.46
N GLU A 153 -5.00 5.83 -27.26
CA GLU A 153 -4.05 6.62 -28.03
C GLU A 153 -4.89 7.65 -28.79
N ARG A 154 -4.81 8.91 -28.36
CA ARG A 154 -5.24 9.99 -29.22
C ARG A 154 -4.23 10.02 -30.35
N ASN A 155 -4.63 9.49 -31.50
CA ASN A 155 -3.93 9.73 -32.75
C ASN A 155 -3.76 11.26 -32.83
N ARG A 156 -2.52 11.70 -32.67
CA ARG A 156 -2.11 13.05 -33.04
C ARG A 156 -1.90 13.01 -34.54
N GLU A 157 -2.94 13.40 -35.29
CA GLU A 157 -2.80 13.90 -36.64
C GLU A 157 -2.14 15.28 -36.61
#